data_bbdbac3ce5c14df7c5e7cbc199ab1c83
#
_entry.id   bbdbac3ce5c14df7c5e7cbc199ab1c83
#
_cell.length_a   1.000
_cell.length_b   1.000
_cell.length_c   1.000
_cell.angle_alpha   90.00
_cell.angle_beta   90.00
_cell.angle_gamma   90.00
#
_symmetry.space_group_name_H-M   'P 1'
#
loop_
_entity.id
_entity.type
_entity.pdbx_description
1 polymer ?
#
loop_
_entity_poly.entity_id
_entity_poly.type
_entity_poly.pdbx_seq_one_letter_code
_entity_poly.pdbx_strand_id
1 'polypeptide(L)'
;MEAPVMSFQQADYVLGHTSVEQQRLIRQARVLAPLTERFLRDAGISSGMRVLDIGCGMGDVTMIAAQLVGSAGQVTSVDLDQASIETAQRRAAAFGFENTSFVPTSLHHSIRS
;
A
#
# COMPACT_ATOMS: atom_id res chain seq x y z
N MET A 1 17.94 3.00 2.47
CA MET A 1 17.24 1.89 1.82
C MET A 1 17.00 2.18 0.35
N GLU A 2 17.29 1.20 -0.45
CA GLU A 2 17.17 1.37 -1.89
C GLU A 2 15.73 1.46 -2.34
N ALA A 3 15.51 2.21 -3.39
CA ALA A 3 14.19 2.25 -4.00
C ALA A 3 13.87 0.87 -4.58
N PRO A 4 12.59 0.52 -4.65
CA PRO A 4 12.20 -0.72 -5.29
C PRO A 4 12.70 -0.79 -6.72
N VAL A 5 13.15 -1.96 -7.12
CA VAL A 5 13.74 -2.15 -8.45
C VAL A 5 12.71 -2.34 -9.55
N MET A 6 11.47 -2.66 -9.19
CA MET A 6 10.40 -2.82 -10.16
C MET A 6 9.58 -1.55 -10.28
N SER A 7 9.20 -1.20 -11.52
CA SER A 7 8.21 -0.17 -11.73
C SER A 7 6.83 -0.68 -11.31
N PHE A 8 5.89 0.23 -11.10
CA PHE A 8 4.51 -0.14 -10.82
C PHE A 8 3.96 -1.07 -11.89
N GLN A 9 4.25 -0.77 -13.14
CA GLN A 9 3.73 -1.56 -14.26
C GLN A 9 4.32 -2.96 -14.25
N GLN A 10 5.62 -3.09 -14.01
CA GLN A 10 6.28 -4.38 -13.98
C GLN A 10 5.78 -5.24 -12.83
N ALA A 11 5.62 -4.65 -11.64
CA ALA A 11 5.15 -5.39 -10.49
C ALA A 11 3.75 -5.93 -10.72
N ASP A 12 2.85 -5.11 -11.28
CA ASP A 12 1.48 -5.54 -11.53
C ASP A 12 1.43 -6.63 -12.60
N TYR A 13 2.28 -6.54 -13.60
CA TYR A 13 2.37 -7.56 -14.64
C TYR A 13 2.85 -8.90 -14.06
N VAL A 14 3.85 -8.87 -13.21
CA VAL A 14 4.41 -10.07 -12.60
C VAL A 14 3.38 -10.79 -11.73
N LEU A 15 2.52 -10.05 -11.05
CA LEU A 15 1.50 -10.66 -10.21
C LEU A 15 0.54 -11.55 -11.00
N GLY A 16 0.14 -11.13 -12.19
CA GLY A 16 -0.53 -12.00 -13.16
C GLY A 16 -1.94 -12.46 -12.82
N HIS A 17 -2.43 -12.21 -11.60
CA HIS A 17 -3.72 -12.73 -11.14
C HIS A 17 -4.72 -11.63 -10.83
N THR A 18 -4.42 -10.41 -11.26
CA THR A 18 -5.27 -9.26 -11.00
C THR A 18 -6.44 -9.28 -11.97
N SER A 19 -7.65 -9.15 -11.47
CA SER A 19 -8.84 -9.08 -12.30
C SER A 19 -8.83 -7.81 -13.16
N VAL A 20 -9.69 -7.80 -14.18
CA VAL A 20 -9.81 -6.63 -15.05
C VAL A 20 -10.20 -5.40 -14.25
N GLU A 21 -11.14 -5.57 -13.30
CA GLU A 21 -11.57 -4.47 -12.45
C GLU A 21 -10.44 -3.96 -11.56
N GLN A 22 -9.69 -4.88 -10.96
CA GLN A 22 -8.55 -4.48 -10.14
C GLN A 22 -7.48 -3.79 -10.96
N GLN A 23 -7.23 -4.26 -12.18
CA GLN A 23 -6.27 -3.62 -13.07
C GLN A 23 -6.68 -2.19 -13.39
N ARG A 24 -7.97 -1.96 -13.61
CA ARG A 24 -8.48 -0.63 -13.88
C ARG A 24 -8.27 0.29 -12.69
N LEU A 25 -8.58 -0.19 -11.50
CA LEU A 25 -8.39 0.58 -10.26
C LEU A 25 -6.93 0.91 -10.03
N ILE A 26 -6.05 -0.04 -10.29
CA ILE A 26 -4.61 0.17 -10.14
C ILE A 26 -4.13 1.25 -11.10
N ARG A 27 -4.61 1.23 -12.36
CA ARG A 27 -4.23 2.26 -13.32
C ARG A 27 -4.72 3.64 -12.90
N GLN A 28 -5.94 3.74 -12.36
CA GLN A 28 -6.45 5.01 -11.86
C GLN A 28 -5.59 5.53 -10.71
N ALA A 29 -5.25 4.65 -9.76
CA ALA A 29 -4.42 5.04 -8.63
C ALA A 29 -3.05 5.50 -9.08
N ARG A 30 -2.49 4.87 -10.12
CA ARG A 30 -1.18 5.23 -10.65
C ARG A 30 -1.18 6.63 -11.23
N VAL A 31 -2.26 6.99 -11.92
CA VAL A 31 -2.40 8.34 -12.48
C VAL A 31 -2.45 9.38 -11.37
N LEU A 32 -3.06 9.03 -10.23
CA LEU A 32 -3.22 9.94 -9.10
C LEU A 32 -2.05 9.91 -8.12
N ALA A 33 -1.11 9.00 -8.31
CA ALA A 33 -0.03 8.78 -7.32
C ALA A 33 0.76 10.07 -7.00
N PRO A 34 1.15 10.90 -7.97
CA PRO A 34 1.90 12.11 -7.64
C PRO A 34 1.10 13.06 -6.75
N LEU A 35 -0.20 13.17 -6.99
CA LEU A 35 -1.07 14.00 -6.18
C LEU A 35 -1.20 13.43 -4.77
N THR A 36 -1.39 12.12 -4.66
CA THR A 36 -1.48 11.43 -3.38
C THR A 36 -0.19 11.62 -2.58
N GLU A 37 0.96 11.47 -3.22
CA GLU A 37 2.23 11.67 -2.55
C GLU A 37 2.35 13.09 -1.99
N ARG A 38 2.01 14.08 -2.80
CA ARG A 38 2.06 15.46 -2.37
C ARG A 38 1.12 15.71 -1.20
N PHE A 39 -0.08 15.14 -1.28
CA PHE A 39 -1.08 15.28 -0.22
C PHE A 39 -0.57 14.70 1.10
N LEU A 40 0.04 13.53 1.05
CA LEU A 40 0.59 12.90 2.26
C LEU A 40 1.75 13.71 2.83
N ARG A 41 2.63 14.24 1.98
CA ARG A 41 3.72 15.11 2.42
C ARG A 41 3.19 16.36 3.10
N ASP A 42 2.18 16.99 2.49
CA ASP A 42 1.60 18.22 3.05
C ASP A 42 0.89 17.94 4.37
N ALA A 43 0.38 16.73 4.54
CA ALA A 43 -0.26 16.30 5.79
C ALA A 43 0.75 15.97 6.88
N GLY A 44 2.05 15.96 6.56
CA GLY A 44 3.09 15.76 7.54
C GLY A 44 3.72 14.38 7.59
N ILE A 45 3.37 13.49 6.64
CA ILE A 45 3.99 12.16 6.59
C ILE A 45 5.45 12.32 6.17
N SER A 46 6.36 11.84 6.99
CA SER A 46 7.79 12.02 6.73
C SER A 46 8.61 10.85 7.26
N SER A 47 9.90 10.89 6.97
CA SER A 47 10.84 9.82 7.28
C SER A 47 10.78 9.39 8.75
N GLY A 48 10.76 8.10 8.96
CA GLY A 48 10.80 7.52 10.30
C GLY A 48 9.45 7.38 11.00
N MET A 49 8.40 7.89 10.41
CA MET A 49 7.07 7.85 11.03
C MET A 49 6.46 6.46 10.98
N ARG A 50 5.55 6.21 11.91
CA ARG A 50 4.71 5.02 11.93
C ARG A 50 3.31 5.46 11.51
N VAL A 51 2.79 4.84 10.45
CA VAL A 51 1.54 5.24 9.83
C VAL A 51 0.55 4.08 9.87
N LEU A 52 -0.69 4.39 10.19
CA LEU A 52 -1.79 3.44 10.12
C LEU A 52 -2.68 3.83 8.94
N ASP A 53 -2.86 2.90 8.02
CA ASP A 53 -3.67 3.09 6.82
C ASP A 53 -4.91 2.22 6.93
N ILE A 54 -6.06 2.83 7.12
CA ILE A 54 -7.32 2.12 7.30
C ILE A 54 -8.07 2.08 5.98
N GLY A 55 -8.48 0.86 5.57
CA GLY A 55 -9.15 0.68 4.29
C GLY A 55 -8.17 0.76 3.15
N CYS A 56 -7.08 0.01 3.24
CA CYS A 56 -5.97 0.15 2.32
C CYS A 56 -6.27 -0.33 0.88
N GLY A 57 -7.35 -1.08 0.68
CA GLY A 57 -7.64 -1.63 -0.63
C GLY A 57 -6.48 -2.45 -1.16
N MET A 58 -6.04 -2.15 -2.37
CA MET A 58 -4.94 -2.89 -2.98
C MET A 58 -3.57 -2.31 -2.69
N GLY A 59 -3.48 -1.38 -1.74
CA GLY A 59 -2.21 -0.94 -1.19
C GLY A 59 -1.54 0.22 -1.89
N ASP A 60 -2.25 0.94 -2.77
CA ASP A 60 -1.61 2.04 -3.50
C ASP A 60 -1.12 3.15 -2.58
N VAL A 61 -1.97 3.59 -1.66
CA VAL A 61 -1.60 4.63 -0.70
C VAL A 61 -0.57 4.09 0.28
N THR A 62 -0.72 2.81 0.69
CA THR A 62 0.23 2.16 1.57
C THR A 62 1.65 2.24 1.03
N MET A 63 1.82 1.93 -0.25
CA MET A 63 3.16 1.92 -0.84
C MET A 63 3.74 3.32 -0.97
N ILE A 64 2.91 4.32 -1.26
CA ILE A 64 3.38 5.70 -1.30
C ILE A 64 3.81 6.13 0.10
N ALA A 65 3.01 5.83 1.11
CA ALA A 65 3.36 6.15 2.49
C ALA A 65 4.65 5.43 2.91
N ALA A 66 4.82 4.17 2.50
CA ALA A 66 6.01 3.40 2.82
C ALA A 66 7.27 4.04 2.24
N GLN A 67 7.18 4.58 1.04
CA GLN A 67 8.30 5.31 0.46
C GLN A 67 8.63 6.56 1.25
N LEU A 68 7.60 7.29 1.69
CA LEU A 68 7.80 8.54 2.42
C LEU A 68 8.42 8.31 3.79
N VAL A 69 8.00 7.27 4.50
CA VAL A 69 8.55 7.02 5.84
C VAL A 69 9.89 6.31 5.80
N GLY A 70 10.22 5.66 4.72
CA GLY A 70 11.52 5.03 4.52
C GLY A 70 11.76 3.82 5.42
N SER A 71 13.00 3.34 5.39
CA SER A 71 13.38 2.12 6.11
C SER A 71 13.32 2.24 7.63
N ALA A 72 13.37 3.46 8.14
CA ALA A 72 13.26 3.70 9.58
C ALA A 72 11.82 3.86 10.03
N GLY A 73 10.88 3.92 9.10
CA GLY A 73 9.46 4.04 9.40
C GLY A 73 8.72 2.74 9.18
N GLN A 74 7.42 2.78 9.40
CA GLN A 74 6.58 1.59 9.29
C GLN A 74 5.17 2.01 8.91
N VAL A 75 4.57 1.30 7.96
CA VAL A 75 3.16 1.46 7.61
C VAL A 75 2.43 0.18 7.94
N THR A 76 1.38 0.30 8.73
CA THR A 76 0.48 -0.81 9.03
C THR A 76 -0.84 -0.53 8.34
N SER A 77 -1.28 -1.44 7.50
CA SER A 77 -2.48 -1.26 6.70
C SER A 77 -3.51 -2.30 7.07
N VAL A 78 -4.75 -1.88 7.21
CA VAL A 78 -5.85 -2.78 7.57
C VAL A 78 -6.97 -2.63 6.55
N ASP A 79 -7.70 -3.71 6.33
CA ASP A 79 -8.87 -3.70 5.47
C ASP A 79 -9.78 -4.85 5.87
N LEU A 80 -11.07 -4.66 5.65
CA LEU A 80 -12.06 -5.70 5.93
C LEU A 80 -12.09 -6.76 4.84
N ASP A 81 -11.62 -6.42 3.64
CA ASP A 81 -11.65 -7.33 2.50
C ASP A 81 -10.36 -8.14 2.43
N GLN A 82 -10.48 -9.43 2.73
CA GLN A 82 -9.34 -10.34 2.73
C GLN A 82 -8.64 -10.39 1.38
N ALA A 83 -9.40 -10.38 0.30
CA ALA A 83 -8.81 -10.47 -1.04
C ALA A 83 -7.98 -9.22 -1.36
N SER A 84 -8.44 -8.05 -0.93
CA SER A 84 -7.67 -6.81 -1.11
C SER A 84 -6.36 -6.86 -0.32
N ILE A 85 -6.41 -7.35 0.91
CA ILE A 85 -5.21 -7.49 1.74
C ILE A 85 -4.19 -8.40 1.06
N GLU A 86 -4.65 -9.53 0.54
CA GLU A 86 -3.74 -10.46 -0.12
C GLU A 86 -3.10 -9.85 -1.36
N THR A 87 -3.88 -9.11 -2.13
CA THR A 87 -3.36 -8.42 -3.31
C THR A 87 -2.33 -7.35 -2.89
N ALA A 88 -2.66 -6.57 -1.86
CA ALA A 88 -1.76 -5.54 -1.37
C ALA A 88 -0.44 -6.14 -0.87
N GLN A 89 -0.51 -7.26 -0.16
CA GLN A 89 0.69 -7.94 0.32
C GLN A 89 1.58 -8.38 -0.84
N ARG A 90 0.99 -8.98 -1.87
CA ARG A 90 1.75 -9.45 -3.03
C ARG A 90 2.39 -8.28 -3.76
N ARG A 91 1.66 -7.19 -3.92
CA ARG A 91 2.18 -6.01 -4.60
C ARG A 91 3.34 -5.38 -3.84
N ALA A 92 3.18 -5.22 -2.52
CA ALA A 92 4.25 -4.65 -1.70
C ALA A 92 5.50 -5.52 -1.75
N ALA A 93 5.33 -6.84 -1.70
CA ALA A 93 6.47 -7.75 -1.80
C ALA A 93 7.15 -7.65 -3.17
N ALA A 94 6.36 -7.56 -4.23
CA ALA A 94 6.90 -7.44 -5.59
C ALA A 94 7.69 -6.15 -5.77
N PHE A 95 7.27 -5.07 -5.10
CA PHE A 95 8.00 -3.80 -5.12
C PHE A 95 9.21 -3.79 -4.18
N GLY A 96 9.33 -4.79 -3.31
CA GLY A 96 10.46 -4.85 -2.40
C GLY A 96 10.29 -4.07 -1.11
N PHE A 97 9.07 -3.70 -0.75
CA PHE A 97 8.85 -3.01 0.51
C PHE A 97 8.94 -3.96 1.68
N GLU A 98 9.75 -3.60 2.67
CA GLU A 98 9.92 -4.37 3.89
C GLU A 98 9.37 -3.66 5.12
N ASN A 99 8.89 -2.44 4.93
CA ASN A 99 8.38 -1.61 6.03
C ASN A 99 6.87 -1.51 6.02
N THR A 100 6.20 -2.53 5.51
CA THR A 100 4.73 -2.58 5.47
C THR A 100 4.24 -3.83 6.20
N SER A 101 3.10 -3.68 6.88
CA SER A 101 2.39 -4.79 7.51
C SER A 101 0.93 -4.69 7.09
N PHE A 102 0.35 -5.81 6.68
CA PHE A 102 -1.04 -5.85 6.23
C PHE A 102 -1.82 -6.76 7.17
N VAL A 103 -2.88 -6.22 7.75
CA VAL A 103 -3.66 -6.94 8.75
C VAL A 103 -5.10 -7.08 8.23
N PRO A 104 -5.51 -8.29 7.86
CA PRO A 104 -6.92 -8.53 7.56
C PRO A 104 -7.68 -8.51 8.86
N THR A 105 -8.63 -7.61 8.99
CA THR A 105 -9.32 -7.48 10.25
C THR A 105 -10.78 -7.16 10.04
N SER A 106 -11.59 -7.58 11.00
CA SER A 106 -12.96 -7.16 11.14
C SER A 106 -12.97 -6.04 12.17
N LEU A 107 -13.39 -4.85 11.78
CA LEU A 107 -13.50 -3.73 12.71
C LEU A 107 -14.42 -4.07 13.86
N HIS A 108 -15.50 -4.81 13.56
CA HIS A 108 -16.42 -5.26 14.59
C HIS A 108 -15.70 -6.11 15.64
N HIS A 109 -14.88 -7.05 15.19
CA HIS A 109 -14.12 -7.92 16.08
C HIS A 109 -13.09 -7.12 16.87
N SER A 110 -12.40 -6.20 16.23
CA SER A 110 -11.39 -5.37 16.86
C SER A 110 -11.97 -4.50 17.96
N ILE A 111 -13.14 -3.94 17.73
CA ILE A 111 -13.80 -3.09 18.71
C ILE A 111 -14.18 -3.88 19.96
N ARG A 112 -14.53 -5.13 19.79
CA ARG A 112 -14.97 -5.96 20.90
C ARG A 112 -13.81 -6.47 21.77
N SER A 113 -12.64 -6.42 21.22
CA SER A 113 -11.45 -6.82 21.93
C SER A 113 -11.04 -5.77 22.94
#